data_0e6997e546cc3fe712dbfdb90af7f6f0
#
_entry.id   0e6997e546cc3fe712dbfdb90af7f6f0
#
_cell.length_a   1.000
_cell.length_b   1.000
_cell.length_c   1.000
_cell.angle_alpha   90.00
_cell.angle_beta   90.00
_cell.angle_gamma   90.00
#
_symmetry.space_group_name_H-M   'P 1'
#
loop_
_entity.id
_entity.type
_entity.pdbx_description
1 polymer ?
#
loop_
_entity_poly.entity_id
_entity_poly.type
_entity_poly.pdbx_seq_one_letter_code
_entity_poly.pdbx_strand_id
1 'polypeptide(L)'
;MDLVTKTIVNYIEQTDVTNREDLLSVARIAFLDYLASLAPAASEQAVQDLARFIGADQDKLVNQDKPDNVDGFENNSTVKQSDKALYYGFASHYLDFDDAQANLAGHFSTVLYSALLAVLEPTDTWHDFLRAYIIGAELEGIIGSLINPAHRTQGWHSTGTVGVIGA
;
A
#
# COMPACT_ATOMS: atom_id res chain seq x y z
N MET A 1 0.59 -9.10 26.04
CA MET A 1 1.16 -8.26 24.97
C MET A 1 2.50 -7.76 25.45
N ASP A 2 3.56 -7.99 24.69
CA ASP A 2 4.90 -7.52 25.04
C ASP A 2 5.03 -5.99 24.93
N LEU A 3 6.16 -5.43 25.39
CA LEU A 3 6.37 -3.98 25.44
C LEU A 3 6.37 -3.35 24.02
N VAL A 4 6.98 -4.02 23.04
CA VAL A 4 7.10 -3.49 21.67
C VAL A 4 5.71 -3.38 21.04
N THR A 5 4.92 -4.45 21.11
CA THR A 5 3.54 -4.45 20.60
C THR A 5 2.69 -3.35 21.25
N LYS A 6 2.80 -3.16 22.57
CA LYS A 6 2.08 -2.08 23.27
C LYS A 6 2.51 -0.70 22.78
N THR A 7 3.80 -0.50 22.54
CA THR A 7 4.33 0.78 22.04
C THR A 7 3.78 1.08 20.65
N ILE A 8 3.77 0.10 19.75
CA ILE A 8 3.21 0.24 18.40
C ILE A 8 1.72 0.55 18.45
N VAL A 9 0.94 -0.19 19.23
CA VAL A 9 -0.50 0.04 19.37
C VAL A 9 -0.78 1.45 19.92
N ASN A 10 -0.09 1.85 20.97
CA ASN A 10 -0.24 3.21 21.53
C ASN A 10 0.12 4.29 20.50
N TYR A 11 1.16 4.07 19.71
CA TYR A 11 1.54 4.98 18.64
C TYR A 11 0.43 5.13 17.60
N ILE A 12 -0.14 4.03 17.12
CA ILE A 12 -1.25 4.03 16.17
C ILE A 12 -2.48 4.77 16.73
N GLU A 13 -2.85 4.47 17.98
CA GLU A 13 -4.04 5.05 18.61
C GLU A 13 -3.89 6.54 18.89
N GLN A 14 -2.69 7.00 19.30
CA GLN A 14 -2.46 8.37 19.77
C GLN A 14 -1.99 9.32 18.65
N THR A 15 -1.60 8.81 17.49
CA THR A 15 -1.13 9.68 16.40
C THR A 15 -2.30 10.41 15.76
N ASP A 16 -2.30 11.73 15.91
CA ASP A 16 -3.26 12.66 15.31
C ASP A 16 -2.57 13.47 14.20
N VAL A 17 -3.12 13.42 13.00
CA VAL A 17 -2.63 14.17 11.83
C VAL A 17 -3.59 15.27 11.38
N THR A 18 -4.64 15.58 12.16
CA THR A 18 -5.72 16.50 11.78
C THR A 18 -5.20 17.88 11.38
N ASN A 19 -4.16 18.38 12.03
CA ASN A 19 -3.55 19.68 11.75
C ASN A 19 -2.18 19.57 11.06
N ARG A 20 -1.88 18.43 10.44
CA ARG A 20 -0.61 18.14 9.77
C ARG A 20 -0.79 18.13 8.27
N GLU A 21 -1.18 19.30 7.71
CA GLU A 21 -1.38 19.45 6.26
C GLU A 21 -0.09 19.16 5.46
N ASP A 22 1.08 19.39 6.07
CA ASP A 22 2.37 18.97 5.54
C ASP A 22 2.43 17.45 5.25
N LEU A 23 2.05 16.63 6.23
CA LEU A 23 2.04 15.16 6.09
C LEU A 23 0.90 14.69 5.17
N LEU A 24 -0.29 15.25 5.33
CA LEU A 24 -1.45 14.92 4.49
C LEU A 24 -1.17 15.23 3.00
N SER A 25 -0.47 16.32 2.71
CA SER A 25 -0.08 16.68 1.35
C SER A 25 0.91 15.67 0.76
N VAL A 26 1.91 15.26 1.53
CA VAL A 26 2.87 14.22 1.11
C VAL A 26 2.16 12.88 0.85
N ALA A 27 1.25 12.48 1.74
CA ALA A 27 0.48 11.25 1.55
C ALA A 27 -0.39 11.27 0.27
N ARG A 28 -1.03 12.42 -0.04
CA ARG A 28 -1.78 12.58 -1.31
C ARG A 28 -0.88 12.45 -2.54
N ILE A 29 0.31 13.04 -2.50
CA ILE A 29 1.29 12.94 -3.60
C ILE A 29 1.74 11.48 -3.75
N ALA A 30 2.07 10.81 -2.66
CA ALA A 30 2.46 9.41 -2.66
C ALA A 30 1.34 8.49 -3.18
N PHE A 31 0.07 8.81 -2.90
CA PHE A 31 -1.06 8.08 -3.47
C PHE A 31 -1.19 8.28 -4.99
N LEU A 32 -0.98 9.51 -5.48
CA LEU A 32 -0.97 9.78 -6.93
C LEU A 32 0.19 9.06 -7.62
N ASP A 33 1.37 9.04 -7.01
CA ASP A 33 2.54 8.32 -7.51
C ASP A 33 2.28 6.80 -7.56
N TYR A 34 1.70 6.25 -6.49
CA TYR A 34 1.25 4.86 -6.44
C TYR A 34 0.27 4.53 -7.59
N LEU A 35 -0.74 5.37 -7.84
CA LEU A 35 -1.67 5.17 -8.95
C LEU A 35 -1.00 5.29 -10.31
N ALA A 36 -0.03 6.21 -10.45
CA ALA A 36 0.75 6.39 -11.68
C ALA A 36 1.65 5.18 -11.96
N SER A 37 2.10 4.47 -10.95
CA SER A 37 2.87 3.22 -11.08
C SER A 37 1.97 2.02 -11.41
N LEU A 38 0.80 1.94 -10.77
CA LEU A 38 -0.16 0.87 -10.94
C LEU A 38 -0.85 0.87 -12.31
N ALA A 39 -1.30 2.05 -12.76
CA ALA A 39 -2.14 2.16 -13.97
C ALA A 39 -1.46 1.61 -15.24
N PRO A 40 -0.21 1.95 -15.59
CA PRO A 40 0.45 1.39 -16.76
C PRO A 40 0.71 -0.11 -16.64
N ALA A 41 0.98 -0.60 -15.43
CA ALA A 41 1.23 -2.02 -15.20
C ALA A 41 0.00 -2.90 -15.41
N ALA A 42 -1.21 -2.36 -15.31
CA ALA A 42 -2.45 -3.10 -15.53
C ALA A 42 -2.56 -3.73 -16.94
N SER A 43 -1.86 -3.17 -17.93
CA SER A 43 -1.79 -3.74 -19.29
C SER A 43 -0.73 -4.83 -19.46
N GLU A 44 0.15 -5.03 -18.49
CA GLU A 44 1.20 -6.03 -18.56
C GLU A 44 0.65 -7.45 -18.44
N GLN A 45 1.19 -8.36 -19.25
CA GLN A 45 0.68 -9.75 -19.35
C GLN A 45 0.68 -10.46 -17.99
N ALA A 46 1.75 -10.32 -17.20
CA ALA A 46 1.85 -10.95 -15.89
C ALA A 46 0.83 -10.42 -14.90
N VAL A 47 0.51 -9.13 -14.94
CA VAL A 47 -0.51 -8.49 -14.09
C VAL A 47 -1.90 -9.00 -14.47
N GLN A 48 -2.19 -9.12 -15.79
CA GLN A 48 -3.43 -9.69 -16.29
C GLN A 48 -3.57 -11.18 -15.94
N ASP A 49 -2.46 -11.95 -15.99
CA ASP A 49 -2.47 -13.35 -15.61
C ASP A 49 -2.77 -13.53 -14.12
N LEU A 50 -2.21 -12.67 -13.27
CA LEU A 50 -2.54 -12.66 -11.84
C LEU A 50 -4.02 -12.30 -11.62
N ALA A 51 -4.54 -11.27 -12.29
CA ALA A 51 -5.95 -10.91 -12.20
C ALA A 51 -6.88 -12.07 -12.54
N ARG A 52 -6.58 -12.78 -13.64
CA ARG A 52 -7.34 -13.99 -14.02
C ARG A 52 -7.23 -15.09 -12.98
N PHE A 53 -6.05 -15.31 -12.43
CA PHE A 53 -5.81 -16.36 -11.43
C PHE A 53 -6.63 -16.13 -10.15
N ILE A 54 -6.73 -14.89 -9.68
CA ILE A 54 -7.52 -14.54 -8.49
C ILE A 54 -9.02 -14.37 -8.77
N GLY A 55 -9.46 -14.55 -10.01
CA GLY A 55 -10.87 -14.42 -10.39
C GLY A 55 -11.38 -12.99 -10.49
N ALA A 56 -10.49 -12.01 -10.64
CA ALA A 56 -10.87 -10.63 -10.90
C ALA A 56 -11.45 -10.48 -12.31
N ASP A 57 -12.56 -9.76 -12.43
CA ASP A 57 -13.23 -9.53 -13.73
C ASP A 57 -12.43 -8.50 -14.54
N GLN A 58 -11.71 -9.00 -15.55
CA GLN A 58 -10.84 -8.17 -16.39
C GLN A 58 -11.58 -7.11 -17.21
N ASP A 59 -12.84 -7.38 -17.60
CA ASP A 59 -13.62 -6.42 -18.37
C ASP A 59 -13.92 -5.16 -17.57
N LYS A 60 -13.87 -5.25 -16.24
CA LYS A 60 -14.03 -4.10 -15.32
C LYS A 60 -12.72 -3.39 -15.00
N LEU A 61 -11.59 -4.11 -15.03
CA LEU A 61 -10.25 -3.52 -14.80
C LEU A 61 -9.79 -2.64 -15.97
N VAL A 62 -10.23 -2.93 -17.19
CA VAL A 62 -9.76 -2.29 -18.42
C VAL A 62 -10.75 -1.27 -18.99
N ASN A 63 -12.03 -1.35 -18.68
CA ASN A 63 -13.05 -0.41 -19.19
C ASN A 63 -13.06 0.90 -18.37
N GLN A 64 -12.09 1.75 -18.65
CA GLN A 64 -11.92 3.10 -18.07
C GLN A 64 -12.94 4.14 -18.56
N ASP A 65 -13.93 3.75 -19.36
CA ASP A 65 -14.95 4.68 -19.90
C ASP A 65 -16.03 5.12 -18.88
N LYS A 66 -15.90 4.67 -17.62
CA LYS A 66 -16.75 5.14 -16.53
C LYS A 66 -15.87 5.65 -15.38
N PRO A 67 -15.87 6.98 -15.13
CA PRO A 67 -15.06 7.58 -14.07
C PRO A 67 -15.45 7.18 -12.63
N ASP A 68 -16.48 6.35 -12.47
CA ASP A 68 -17.01 5.96 -11.17
C ASP A 68 -16.44 4.63 -10.64
N ASN A 69 -15.60 3.92 -11.41
CA ASN A 69 -15.00 2.63 -11.01
C ASN A 69 -13.48 2.70 -11.07
N VAL A 70 -12.87 3.11 -9.99
CA VAL A 70 -11.40 3.20 -9.87
C VAL A 70 -10.76 1.81 -9.74
N ASP A 71 -11.52 0.80 -9.32
CA ASP A 71 -11.07 -0.58 -9.26
C ASP A 71 -12.09 -1.58 -9.82
N GLY A 72 -11.64 -2.54 -10.58
CA GLY A 72 -12.49 -3.61 -11.12
C GLY A 72 -13.01 -4.60 -10.06
N PHE A 73 -12.81 -4.32 -8.77
CA PHE A 73 -13.22 -5.18 -7.65
C PHE A 73 -14.50 -4.73 -6.95
N GLU A 74 -15.02 -3.51 -7.23
CA GLU A 74 -16.15 -2.92 -6.49
C GLU A 74 -17.43 -3.77 -6.43
N ASN A 75 -17.62 -4.70 -7.36
CA ASN A 75 -18.81 -5.56 -7.40
C ASN A 75 -18.48 -7.06 -7.39
N ASN A 76 -17.23 -7.45 -7.17
CA ASN A 76 -16.88 -8.87 -7.11
C ASN A 76 -16.76 -9.32 -5.64
N SER A 77 -17.88 -9.59 -5.00
CA SER A 77 -17.96 -10.10 -3.62
C SER A 77 -17.23 -11.43 -3.41
N THR A 78 -16.71 -12.05 -4.47
CA THR A 78 -16.00 -13.33 -4.42
C THR A 78 -14.48 -13.18 -4.27
N VAL A 79 -13.91 -12.02 -4.59
CA VAL A 79 -12.45 -11.79 -4.45
C VAL A 79 -12.11 -11.44 -3.01
N LYS A 80 -11.22 -12.22 -2.41
CA LYS A 80 -10.79 -12.01 -1.01
C LYS A 80 -9.96 -10.73 -0.88
N GLN A 81 -9.99 -10.11 0.29
CA GLN A 81 -9.15 -8.94 0.60
C GLN A 81 -7.66 -9.23 0.39
N SER A 82 -7.19 -10.41 0.79
CA SER A 82 -5.80 -10.86 0.55
C SER A 82 -5.43 -10.89 -0.94
N ASP A 83 -6.37 -11.30 -1.80
CA ASP A 83 -6.14 -11.39 -3.23
C ASP A 83 -6.14 -10.01 -3.89
N LYS A 84 -6.99 -9.09 -3.39
CA LYS A 84 -6.96 -7.67 -3.78
C LYS A 84 -5.61 -7.04 -3.40
N ALA A 85 -5.16 -7.21 -2.16
CA ALA A 85 -3.87 -6.69 -1.69
C ALA A 85 -2.71 -7.24 -2.52
N LEU A 86 -2.74 -8.55 -2.85
CA LEU A 86 -1.75 -9.18 -3.71
C LEU A 86 -1.73 -8.56 -5.11
N TYR A 87 -2.90 -8.37 -5.73
CA TYR A 87 -3.00 -7.77 -7.05
C TYR A 87 -2.47 -6.34 -7.07
N TYR A 88 -2.94 -5.52 -6.13
CA TYR A 88 -2.54 -4.12 -6.05
C TYR A 88 -1.04 -3.97 -5.79
N GLY A 89 -0.49 -4.76 -4.85
CA GLY A 89 0.94 -4.73 -4.55
C GLY A 89 1.79 -5.21 -5.73
N PHE A 90 1.37 -6.29 -6.39
CA PHE A 90 2.06 -6.78 -7.56
C PHE A 90 2.03 -5.78 -8.73
N ALA A 91 0.86 -5.23 -9.04
CA ALA A 91 0.70 -4.30 -10.15
C ALA A 91 1.45 -2.97 -9.90
N SER A 92 1.33 -2.39 -8.70
CA SER A 92 1.99 -1.11 -8.40
C SER A 92 3.50 -1.18 -8.38
N HIS A 93 4.08 -2.37 -8.09
CA HIS A 93 5.53 -2.57 -8.04
C HIS A 93 6.11 -3.21 -9.32
N TYR A 94 5.27 -3.67 -10.23
CA TYR A 94 5.70 -4.47 -11.38
C TYR A 94 6.72 -3.77 -12.30
N LEU A 95 6.54 -2.48 -12.53
CA LEU A 95 7.42 -1.68 -13.39
C LEU A 95 8.57 -1.00 -12.63
N ASP A 96 8.64 -1.15 -11.30
CA ASP A 96 9.65 -0.54 -10.45
C ASP A 96 9.69 1.00 -10.59
N PHE A 97 8.52 1.63 -10.77
CA PHE A 97 8.34 3.08 -10.87
C PHE A 97 7.89 3.72 -9.56
N ASP A 98 7.47 2.89 -8.61
CA ASP A 98 6.96 3.30 -7.32
C ASP A 98 8.05 3.90 -6.42
N ASP A 99 7.61 4.72 -5.46
CA ASP A 99 8.46 5.45 -4.54
C ASP A 99 9.44 4.56 -3.78
N ALA A 100 10.58 5.12 -3.39
CA ALA A 100 11.59 4.45 -2.57
C ALA A 100 12.00 5.33 -1.41
N GLN A 101 12.19 4.73 -0.24
CA GLN A 101 12.57 5.41 0.97
C GLN A 101 13.94 4.94 1.47
N ALA A 102 14.86 5.92 1.68
CA ALA A 102 16.26 5.63 1.97
C ALA A 102 16.46 4.91 3.31
N ASN A 103 15.74 5.29 4.36
CA ASN A 103 15.89 4.69 5.70
C ASN A 103 15.39 3.25 5.72
N LEU A 104 14.28 2.98 5.03
CA LEU A 104 13.76 1.64 4.85
C LEU A 104 14.68 0.82 3.91
N ALA A 105 15.30 1.47 2.93
CA ALA A 105 15.89 0.83 1.75
C ALA A 105 14.88 -0.09 1.04
N GLY A 106 13.67 0.43 0.81
CA GLY A 106 12.51 -0.27 0.26
C GLY A 106 11.41 0.69 -0.16
N HIS A 107 10.25 0.16 -0.53
CA HIS A 107 9.12 0.85 -1.11
C HIS A 107 7.95 0.88 -0.13
N PHE A 108 7.46 2.07 0.23
CA PHE A 108 6.34 2.21 1.17
C PHE A 108 5.00 2.03 0.49
N SER A 109 4.77 2.84 -0.56
CA SER A 109 3.44 3.06 -1.09
C SER A 109 2.85 1.80 -1.70
N THR A 110 3.68 0.97 -2.34
CA THR A 110 3.24 -0.29 -2.92
C THR A 110 2.66 -1.25 -1.86
N VAL A 111 3.21 -1.28 -0.66
CA VAL A 111 2.71 -2.14 0.42
C VAL A 111 1.50 -1.49 1.10
N LEU A 112 1.66 -0.25 1.56
CA LEU A 112 0.67 0.42 2.41
C LEU A 112 -0.63 0.70 1.67
N TYR A 113 -0.57 1.33 0.48
CA TYR A 113 -1.79 1.63 -0.27
C TYR A 113 -2.47 0.37 -0.79
N SER A 114 -1.71 -0.66 -1.14
CA SER A 114 -2.30 -1.94 -1.55
C SER A 114 -3.06 -2.63 -0.42
N ALA A 115 -2.54 -2.60 0.80
CA ALA A 115 -3.22 -3.12 1.97
C ALA A 115 -4.46 -2.28 2.31
N LEU A 116 -4.32 -0.95 2.34
CA LEU A 116 -5.41 -0.02 2.64
C LEU A 116 -6.56 -0.13 1.65
N LEU A 117 -6.27 -0.15 0.34
CA LEU A 117 -7.31 -0.30 -0.69
C LEU A 117 -8.01 -1.66 -0.61
N ALA A 118 -7.31 -2.70 -0.17
CA ALA A 118 -7.90 -4.03 -0.04
C ALA A 118 -8.89 -4.15 1.11
N VAL A 119 -8.75 -3.33 2.16
CA VAL A 119 -9.59 -3.36 3.37
C VAL A 119 -10.54 -2.17 3.49
N LEU A 120 -10.49 -1.22 2.55
CA LEU A 120 -11.28 0.01 2.57
C LEU A 120 -12.78 -0.30 2.61
N GLU A 121 -13.49 0.35 3.53
CA GLU A 121 -14.93 0.22 3.73
C GLU A 121 -15.66 1.52 3.29
N PRO A 122 -16.92 1.46 2.87
CA PRO A 122 -17.68 2.65 2.44
C PRO A 122 -17.84 3.73 3.52
N THR A 123 -17.60 3.39 4.77
CA THR A 123 -17.67 4.31 5.92
C THR A 123 -16.37 5.03 6.21
N ASP A 124 -15.27 4.58 5.61
CA ASP A 124 -13.96 5.17 5.83
C ASP A 124 -13.86 6.55 5.18
N THR A 125 -13.23 7.49 5.87
CA THR A 125 -13.01 8.81 5.32
C THR A 125 -11.66 8.89 4.61
N TRP A 126 -11.57 9.82 3.65
CA TRP A 126 -10.29 10.14 3.01
C TRP A 126 -9.19 10.54 4.01
N HIS A 127 -9.59 11.21 5.09
CA HIS A 127 -8.67 11.58 6.17
C HIS A 127 -8.13 10.34 6.89
N ASP A 128 -8.98 9.36 7.22
CA ASP A 128 -8.57 8.13 7.89
C ASP A 128 -7.64 7.28 7.01
N PHE A 129 -7.94 7.21 5.72
CA PHE A 129 -7.11 6.54 4.72
C PHE A 129 -5.69 7.14 4.66
N LEU A 130 -5.58 8.47 4.56
CA LEU A 130 -4.28 9.14 4.55
C LEU A 130 -3.55 9.05 5.89
N ARG A 131 -4.30 9.14 7.01
CA ARG A 131 -3.73 8.96 8.35
C ARG A 131 -3.12 7.58 8.52
N ALA A 132 -3.81 6.53 8.09
CA ALA A 132 -3.31 5.16 8.16
C ALA A 132 -2.00 5.00 7.35
N TYR A 133 -1.96 5.53 6.14
CA TYR A 133 -0.73 5.55 5.33
C TYR A 133 0.44 6.26 6.05
N ILE A 134 0.21 7.45 6.62
CA ILE A 134 1.25 8.23 7.31
C ILE A 134 1.82 7.43 8.48
N ILE A 135 0.96 6.80 9.28
CA ILE A 135 1.37 6.00 10.44
C ILE A 135 2.20 4.80 10.00
N GLY A 136 1.75 4.07 8.98
CA GLY A 136 2.47 2.92 8.44
C GLY A 136 3.84 3.31 7.87
N ALA A 137 3.89 4.36 7.07
CA ALA A 137 5.13 4.86 6.47
C ALA A 137 6.16 5.31 7.51
N GLU A 138 5.71 6.01 8.56
CA GLU A 138 6.59 6.42 9.65
C GLU A 138 7.11 5.22 10.45
N LEU A 139 6.24 4.25 10.74
CA LEU A 139 6.62 3.01 11.43
C LEU A 139 7.65 2.22 10.63
N GLU A 140 7.44 2.04 9.33
CA GLU A 140 8.42 1.39 8.45
C GLU A 140 9.74 2.15 8.41
N GLY A 141 9.70 3.49 8.33
CA GLY A 141 10.89 4.33 8.34
C GLY A 141 11.70 4.23 9.63
N ILE A 142 11.03 4.19 10.78
CA ILE A 142 11.67 4.00 12.10
C ILE A 142 12.33 2.62 12.17
N ILE A 143 11.58 1.55 11.85
CA ILE A 143 12.11 0.19 11.89
C ILE A 143 13.28 0.05 10.91
N GLY A 144 13.11 0.55 9.68
CA GLY A 144 14.16 0.55 8.68
C GLY A 144 15.45 1.21 9.15
N SER A 145 15.35 2.37 9.81
CA SER A 145 16.49 3.09 10.38
C SER A 145 17.22 2.31 11.47
N LEU A 146 16.51 1.48 12.22
CA LEU A 146 17.08 0.69 13.31
C LEU A 146 17.80 -0.58 12.81
N ILE A 147 17.34 -1.19 11.73
CA ILE A 147 17.84 -2.49 11.27
C ILE A 147 18.81 -2.39 10.08
N ASN A 148 18.73 -1.33 9.26
CA ASN A 148 19.62 -1.15 8.12
C ASN A 148 20.94 -0.45 8.52
N PRO A 149 22.06 -0.72 7.85
CA PRO A 149 22.17 -1.57 6.64
C PRO A 149 22.30 -3.07 6.92
N ALA A 150 22.37 -3.51 8.18
CA ALA A 150 22.63 -4.90 8.53
C ALA A 150 21.60 -5.87 7.92
N HIS A 151 20.32 -5.49 7.94
CA HIS A 151 19.21 -6.27 7.39
C HIS A 151 19.42 -6.55 5.89
N ARG A 152 19.72 -5.50 5.12
CA ARG A 152 19.96 -5.59 3.69
C ARG A 152 21.23 -6.37 3.35
N THR A 153 22.32 -6.17 4.10
CA THR A 153 23.61 -6.87 3.87
C THR A 153 23.51 -8.36 4.16
N GLN A 154 22.54 -8.80 4.96
CA GLN A 154 22.22 -10.20 5.21
C GLN A 154 21.30 -10.81 4.14
N GLY A 155 20.93 -10.05 3.11
CA GLY A 155 20.12 -10.53 2.00
C GLY A 155 18.61 -10.40 2.19
N TRP A 156 18.14 -9.69 3.22
CA TRP A 156 16.71 -9.45 3.43
C TRP A 156 16.21 -8.29 2.57
N HIS A 157 14.98 -8.42 2.07
CA HIS A 157 14.29 -7.40 1.30
C HIS A 157 13.35 -6.60 2.19
N SER A 158 13.68 -5.34 2.47
CA SER A 158 12.96 -4.52 3.46
C SER A 158 11.48 -4.33 3.12
N THR A 159 11.13 -4.11 1.86
CA THR A 159 9.72 -4.00 1.42
C THR A 159 8.91 -5.22 1.85
N GLY A 160 9.42 -6.44 1.64
CA GLY A 160 8.70 -7.67 1.96
C GLY A 160 8.76 -8.08 3.44
N THR A 161 9.67 -7.52 4.24
CA THR A 161 9.84 -7.90 5.65
C THR A 161 9.29 -6.84 6.61
N VAL A 162 9.68 -5.58 6.43
CA VAL A 162 9.22 -4.45 7.26
C VAL A 162 7.83 -4.00 6.84
N GLY A 163 7.52 -4.02 5.54
CA GLY A 163 6.21 -3.64 5.03
C GLY A 163 5.04 -4.42 5.64
N VAL A 164 5.25 -5.68 6.00
CA VAL A 164 4.23 -6.49 6.73
C VAL A 164 3.87 -5.90 8.11
N ILE A 165 4.76 -5.09 8.69
CA ILE A 165 4.51 -4.45 10.00
C ILE A 165 3.84 -3.10 9.80
N GLY A 166 4.12 -2.39 8.70
CA GLY A 166 3.50 -1.11 8.36
C GLY A 166 2.07 -1.24 7.86
N ALA A 167 1.78 -2.33 7.13
CA ALA A 167 0.45 -2.65 6.60
C ALA A 167 -0.45 -3.28 7.65
#